data_630a7a67d16377e203d91770254dd3d4
#
_entry.id   630a7a67d16377e203d91770254dd3d4
#
_cell.length_a   1.000
_cell.length_b   1.000
_cell.length_c   1.000
_cell.angle_alpha   90.00
_cell.angle_beta   90.00
_cell.angle_gamma   90.00
#
_symmetry.space_group_name_H-M   'P 1'
#
loop_
_entity.id
_entity.type
_entity.pdbx_description
1 polymer ?
#
loop_
_entity_poly.entity_id
_entity_poly.type
_entity_poly.pdbx_seq_one_letter_code
_entity_poly.pdbx_strand_id
1 'polypeptide(L)'
;MAETKLDNQTAEGAQKVYERLSTDRDQYTQRAEKNATYTIPQLFPKESDDGGTAYTTPYNSIGARGLNNLASKLLLSLLPPGQPFFRLGLDTASNEALQKSGNDQVKDTIEYGLSMMEAAMVKYMEHNGLRPTLFECIKQLIIAGNALLFLPPLEGGMKCYTLRNFVVERDAIGNVLQIVARDTLAQGTIPPSILSLLGNAGNEVNRSEKVNIYTHTYLVRGDTLEGSTWESYQEVNNTIIPGSEQTYPYGKCPWIPVRFTKKDGESYGRSFVEDYLGDLISLENLQHAINDMAMICAKVLYLVSPSCQTNIKALTKAENGAFVRGRQDDIVAMQTNKQTDLQGCYAVSQGIEQRLSYCFMLNSSVQRQAERVK
;
A
#
# COMPACT_ATOMS: atom_id res chain seq x y z
N MET A 1 2.12 -32.13 -29.15
CA MET A 1 2.56 -32.28 -27.74
C MET A 1 2.42 -30.99 -26.90
N ALA A 2 1.79 -29.94 -27.41
CA ALA A 2 1.54 -28.70 -26.67
C ALA A 2 0.13 -28.61 -26.05
N GLU A 3 -0.80 -29.42 -26.51
CA GLU A 3 -2.20 -29.45 -26.03
C GLU A 3 -2.36 -30.02 -24.60
N THR A 4 -1.44 -30.88 -24.18
CA THR A 4 -1.59 -31.59 -22.89
C THR A 4 -1.25 -30.76 -21.65
N LYS A 5 -0.67 -29.56 -21.79
CA LYS A 5 -0.37 -28.66 -20.64
C LYS A 5 -1.47 -27.64 -20.37
N LEU A 6 -2.29 -27.32 -21.35
CA LEU A 6 -3.40 -26.37 -21.21
C LEU A 6 -4.58 -27.01 -20.47
N ASP A 7 -4.89 -28.28 -20.75
CA ASP A 7 -5.98 -29.00 -20.08
C ASP A 7 -5.79 -29.13 -18.55
N ASN A 8 -4.55 -29.12 -18.06
CA ASN A 8 -4.27 -29.18 -16.63
C ASN A 8 -4.47 -27.84 -15.89
N GLN A 9 -4.40 -26.69 -16.58
CA GLN A 9 -4.64 -25.38 -15.93
C GLN A 9 -6.14 -25.07 -15.79
N THR A 10 -6.94 -25.51 -16.74
CA THR A 10 -8.41 -25.46 -16.65
C THR A 10 -8.99 -26.53 -15.73
N ALA A 11 -8.27 -27.60 -15.46
CA ALA A 11 -8.70 -28.67 -14.54
C ALA A 11 -8.58 -28.29 -13.05
N GLU A 12 -7.75 -27.29 -12.71
CA GLU A 12 -7.58 -26.81 -11.35
C GLU A 12 -8.44 -25.56 -11.14
N GLY A 13 -9.49 -25.63 -10.29
CA GLY A 13 -10.38 -24.48 -10.02
C GLY A 13 -9.61 -23.26 -9.50
N ALA A 14 -10.17 -22.07 -9.72
CA ALA A 14 -9.55 -20.79 -9.34
C ALA A 14 -9.22 -20.71 -7.85
N GLN A 15 -10.07 -21.24 -6.99
CA GLN A 15 -9.82 -21.31 -5.56
C GLN A 15 -8.56 -22.12 -5.24
N LYS A 16 -8.40 -23.31 -5.83
CA LYS A 16 -7.25 -24.18 -5.59
C LYS A 16 -5.94 -23.55 -6.09
N VAL A 17 -5.99 -22.91 -7.26
CA VAL A 17 -4.84 -22.12 -7.78
C VAL A 17 -4.46 -21.01 -6.81
N TYR A 18 -5.46 -20.28 -6.30
CA TYR A 18 -5.24 -19.23 -5.31
C TYR A 18 -4.57 -19.76 -4.04
N GLU A 19 -5.08 -20.87 -3.48
CA GLU A 19 -4.52 -21.51 -2.29
C GLU A 19 -3.09 -21.99 -2.51
N ARG A 20 -2.80 -22.60 -3.64
CA ARG A 20 -1.45 -23.07 -4.02
C ARG A 20 -0.46 -21.89 -4.11
N LEU A 21 -0.81 -20.83 -4.83
CA LEU A 21 0.06 -19.70 -5.03
C LEU A 21 0.13 -18.76 -3.80
N SER A 22 -0.83 -18.85 -2.87
CA SER A 22 -0.82 -18.06 -1.65
C SER A 22 0.35 -18.42 -0.73
N THR A 23 0.81 -19.66 -0.76
CA THR A 23 1.94 -20.12 0.05
C THR A 23 3.22 -19.33 -0.26
N ASP A 24 3.51 -19.07 -1.52
CA ASP A 24 4.65 -18.25 -1.94
C ASP A 24 4.46 -16.77 -1.61
N ARG A 25 3.23 -16.28 -1.73
CA ARG A 25 2.87 -14.91 -1.41
C ARG A 25 2.97 -14.59 0.08
N ASP A 26 2.70 -15.55 0.97
CA ASP A 26 2.56 -15.31 2.40
C ASP A 26 3.82 -14.72 3.05
N GLN A 27 5.00 -15.05 2.56
CA GLN A 27 6.24 -14.42 3.00
C GLN A 27 6.27 -12.90 2.73
N TYR A 28 5.74 -12.48 1.58
CA TYR A 28 5.65 -11.07 1.20
C TYR A 28 4.54 -10.35 1.98
N THR A 29 3.45 -11.05 2.25
CA THR A 29 2.35 -10.55 3.09
C THR A 29 2.82 -10.27 4.52
N GLN A 30 3.59 -11.17 5.14
CA GLN A 30 4.16 -10.96 6.48
C GLN A 30 5.12 -9.75 6.52
N ARG A 31 5.95 -9.57 5.48
CA ARG A 31 6.81 -8.38 5.37
C ARG A 31 5.99 -7.10 5.23
N ALA A 32 4.94 -7.12 4.39
CA ALA A 32 4.04 -6.00 4.21
C ALA A 32 3.31 -5.62 5.52
N GLU A 33 2.84 -6.59 6.30
CA GLU A 33 2.27 -6.36 7.63
C GLU A 33 3.26 -5.68 8.56
N LYS A 34 4.50 -6.18 8.60
CA LYS A 34 5.56 -5.59 9.42
C LYS A 34 5.86 -4.15 8.98
N ASN A 35 5.96 -3.88 7.68
CA ASN A 35 6.17 -2.55 7.14
C ASN A 35 5.03 -1.59 7.49
N ALA A 36 3.77 -2.07 7.38
CA ALA A 36 2.59 -1.32 7.74
C ALA A 36 2.56 -0.96 9.23
N THR A 37 2.97 -1.88 10.12
CA THR A 37 3.02 -1.65 11.57
C THR A 37 3.88 -0.44 11.94
N TYR A 38 5.00 -0.21 11.24
CA TYR A 38 5.90 0.93 11.48
C TYR A 38 5.64 2.16 10.62
N THR A 39 4.60 2.12 9.77
CA THR A 39 4.19 3.24 8.91
C THR A 39 2.72 3.59 9.13
N ILE A 40 1.81 2.99 8.36
CA ILE A 40 0.36 3.19 8.46
C ILE A 40 -0.32 1.81 8.55
N PRO A 41 -0.60 1.31 9.77
CA PRO A 41 -1.13 -0.05 9.98
C PRO A 41 -2.43 -0.33 9.23
N GLN A 42 -3.33 0.65 9.15
CA GLN A 42 -4.62 0.51 8.48
C GLN A 42 -4.55 0.30 6.95
N LEU A 43 -3.40 0.58 6.31
CA LEU A 43 -3.25 0.38 4.85
C LEU A 43 -3.07 -1.09 4.47
N PHE A 44 -2.64 -1.93 5.41
CA PHE A 44 -2.48 -3.35 5.18
C PHE A 44 -3.07 -4.15 6.34
N PRO A 45 -4.42 -4.20 6.46
CA PRO A 45 -5.12 -4.88 7.54
C PRO A 45 -4.84 -6.39 7.51
N LYS A 46 -4.90 -7.04 8.68
CA LYS A 46 -4.84 -8.50 8.77
C LYS A 46 -6.15 -9.10 8.27
N GLU A 47 -6.14 -10.38 7.96
CA GLU A 47 -7.35 -11.07 7.48
C GLU A 47 -8.43 -11.17 8.55
N SER A 48 -8.03 -11.16 9.84
CA SER A 48 -8.92 -11.14 10.99
C SER A 48 -9.52 -9.78 11.30
N ASP A 49 -8.99 -8.71 10.69
CA ASP A 49 -9.38 -7.34 11.02
C ASP A 49 -10.73 -7.01 10.36
N ASP A 50 -11.54 -6.29 11.10
CA ASP A 50 -12.84 -5.80 10.66
C ASP A 50 -12.95 -4.27 10.85
N GLY A 51 -14.12 -3.71 10.56
CA GLY A 51 -14.36 -2.28 10.71
C GLY A 51 -14.31 -1.76 12.16
N GLY A 52 -14.31 -2.64 13.14
CA GLY A 52 -14.18 -2.31 14.57
C GLY A 52 -12.76 -2.41 15.10
N THR A 53 -11.80 -2.89 14.30
CA THR A 53 -10.42 -3.10 14.74
C THR A 53 -9.70 -1.77 14.99
N ALA A 54 -9.23 -1.57 16.23
CA ALA A 54 -8.42 -0.42 16.60
C ALA A 54 -6.94 -0.69 16.28
N TYR A 55 -6.37 0.09 15.36
CA TYR A 55 -4.95 -0.02 15.01
C TYR A 55 -4.08 0.79 15.97
N THR A 56 -3.06 0.15 16.53
CA THR A 56 -2.03 0.84 17.30
C THR A 56 -1.09 1.56 16.35
N THR A 57 -1.04 2.89 16.45
CA THR A 57 -0.13 3.71 15.65
C THR A 57 1.24 3.78 16.30
N PRO A 58 2.33 3.86 15.52
CA PRO A 58 3.67 4.07 16.04
C PRO A 58 3.79 5.37 16.85
N TYR A 59 4.68 5.39 17.85
CA TYR A 59 5.00 6.61 18.59
C TYR A 59 5.65 7.68 17.72
N ASN A 60 6.35 7.26 16.67
CA ASN A 60 6.95 8.18 15.70
C ASN A 60 6.11 8.27 14.44
N SER A 61 5.74 9.49 14.04
CA SER A 61 4.90 9.74 12.87
C SER A 61 5.67 9.82 11.55
N ILE A 62 7.01 9.68 11.55
CA ILE A 62 7.82 9.91 10.34
C ILE A 62 7.53 8.90 9.23
N GLY A 63 7.25 7.64 9.61
CA GLY A 63 6.86 6.59 8.66
C GLY A 63 5.57 6.95 7.91
N ALA A 64 4.54 7.37 8.64
CA ALA A 64 3.25 7.76 8.05
C ALA A 64 3.35 9.03 7.21
N ARG A 65 4.04 10.07 7.72
CA ARG A 65 4.28 11.33 7.01
C ARG A 65 5.11 11.11 5.76
N GLY A 66 6.18 10.33 5.89
CA GLY A 66 7.09 9.99 4.80
C GLY A 66 6.40 9.25 3.68
N LEU A 67 5.63 8.22 4.01
CA LEU A 67 4.88 7.43 3.04
C LEU A 67 3.89 8.29 2.25
N ASN A 68 3.09 9.12 2.93
CA ASN A 68 2.12 9.99 2.27
C ASN A 68 2.81 11.03 1.38
N ASN A 69 3.93 11.61 1.82
CA ASN A 69 4.71 12.57 1.04
C ASN A 69 5.33 11.92 -0.21
N LEU A 70 5.96 10.76 -0.05
CA LEU A 70 6.57 10.02 -1.16
C LEU A 70 5.51 9.60 -2.18
N ALA A 71 4.38 9.05 -1.71
CA ALA A 71 3.27 8.68 -2.59
C ALA A 71 2.70 9.87 -3.37
N SER A 72 2.55 11.04 -2.71
CA SER A 72 2.09 12.26 -3.36
C SER A 72 3.06 12.75 -4.43
N LYS A 73 4.38 12.73 -4.16
CA LYS A 73 5.41 13.13 -5.11
C LYS A 73 5.48 12.19 -6.31
N LEU A 74 5.42 10.88 -6.07
CA LEU A 74 5.38 9.89 -7.14
C LEU A 74 4.13 10.08 -8.01
N LEU A 75 2.96 10.28 -7.40
CA LEU A 75 1.74 10.54 -8.16
C LEU A 75 1.84 11.79 -9.03
N LEU A 76 2.35 12.90 -8.48
CA LEU A 76 2.52 14.15 -9.22
C LEU A 76 3.58 14.04 -10.34
N SER A 77 4.61 13.23 -10.12
CA SER A 77 5.65 13.00 -11.12
C SER A 77 5.18 12.10 -12.27
N LEU A 78 4.43 11.03 -11.94
CA LEU A 78 3.91 10.07 -12.92
C LEU A 78 2.70 10.60 -13.68
N LEU A 79 1.83 11.35 -12.98
CA LEU A 79 0.56 11.85 -13.49
C LEU A 79 0.42 13.35 -13.19
N PRO A 80 1.11 14.22 -13.91
CA PRO A 80 0.99 15.66 -13.70
C PRO A 80 -0.46 16.11 -13.94
N PRO A 81 -1.03 16.97 -13.07
CA PRO A 81 -2.40 17.44 -13.23
C PRO A 81 -2.54 18.35 -14.47
N GLY A 82 -3.59 18.11 -15.25
CA GLY A 82 -3.94 18.96 -16.39
C GLY A 82 -3.00 18.87 -17.59
N GLN A 83 -2.05 17.94 -17.59
CA GLN A 83 -1.15 17.71 -18.72
C GLN A 83 -1.14 16.24 -19.11
N PRO A 84 -1.11 15.91 -20.40
CA PRO A 84 -0.93 14.54 -20.85
C PRO A 84 0.46 14.05 -20.44
N PHE A 85 0.52 12.88 -19.81
CA PHE A 85 1.77 12.22 -19.39
C PHE A 85 2.25 11.19 -20.41
N PHE A 86 1.52 11.05 -21.53
CA PHE A 86 1.85 10.21 -22.67
C PHE A 86 1.58 10.98 -23.96
N ARG A 87 2.21 10.54 -25.05
CA ARG A 87 1.95 11.04 -26.40
C ARG A 87 1.57 9.89 -27.31
N LEU A 88 0.55 10.11 -28.13
CA LEU A 88 0.20 9.22 -29.22
C LEU A 88 1.00 9.66 -30.45
N GLY A 89 1.70 8.73 -31.05
CA GLY A 89 2.50 8.97 -32.27
C GLY A 89 2.15 7.97 -33.34
N LEU A 90 2.47 8.32 -34.58
CA LEU A 90 2.42 7.39 -35.69
C LEU A 90 3.59 6.41 -35.60
N ASP A 91 3.35 5.16 -36.01
CA ASP A 91 4.41 4.18 -36.18
C ASP A 91 5.44 4.67 -37.23
N THR A 92 6.69 4.24 -37.07
CA THR A 92 7.81 4.66 -37.88
C THR A 92 7.53 4.42 -39.38
N ALA A 93 6.96 3.28 -39.74
CA ALA A 93 6.61 2.94 -41.13
C ALA A 93 5.53 3.88 -41.70
N SER A 94 4.51 4.20 -40.90
CA SER A 94 3.45 5.14 -41.28
C SER A 94 3.95 6.57 -41.42
N ASN A 95 4.89 6.97 -40.56
CA ASN A 95 5.50 8.29 -40.59
C ASN A 95 6.40 8.46 -41.84
N GLU A 96 7.19 7.44 -42.19
CA GLU A 96 7.98 7.43 -43.43
C GLU A 96 7.09 7.45 -44.71
N ALA A 97 5.98 6.71 -44.68
CA ALA A 97 5.03 6.72 -45.83
C ALA A 97 4.40 8.11 -46.02
N LEU A 98 4.04 8.80 -44.94
CA LEU A 98 3.53 10.16 -44.97
C LEU A 98 4.58 11.17 -45.43
N GLN A 99 5.82 11.06 -44.99
CA GLN A 99 6.92 11.92 -45.44
C GLN A 99 7.19 11.74 -46.94
N LYS A 100 7.15 10.50 -47.45
CA LYS A 100 7.34 10.20 -48.88
C LYS A 100 6.17 10.72 -49.75
N SER A 101 4.97 10.83 -49.19
CA SER A 101 3.79 11.35 -49.89
C SER A 101 3.83 12.88 -50.05
N GLY A 102 4.71 13.60 -49.35
CA GLY A 102 4.89 15.05 -49.48
C GLY A 102 3.67 15.88 -49.05
N ASN A 103 2.74 15.30 -48.30
CA ASN A 103 1.49 15.95 -47.94
C ASN A 103 1.50 16.40 -46.44
N ASP A 104 2.18 17.53 -46.17
CA ASP A 104 2.34 18.08 -44.85
C ASP A 104 1.00 18.40 -44.15
N GLN A 105 -0.03 18.80 -44.93
CA GLN A 105 -1.38 19.09 -44.40
C GLN A 105 -2.04 17.84 -43.78
N VAL A 106 -1.84 16.67 -44.36
CA VAL A 106 -2.36 15.41 -43.84
C VAL A 106 -1.66 15.05 -42.53
N LYS A 107 -0.36 15.26 -42.47
CA LYS A 107 0.43 15.03 -41.26
C LYS A 107 -0.05 15.91 -40.12
N ASP A 108 -0.19 17.21 -40.33
CA ASP A 108 -0.69 18.17 -39.31
C ASP A 108 -2.10 17.80 -38.82
N THR A 109 -2.97 17.35 -39.73
CA THR A 109 -4.33 16.92 -39.38
C THR A 109 -4.31 15.67 -38.50
N ILE A 110 -3.44 14.71 -38.80
CA ILE A 110 -3.29 13.48 -37.97
C ILE A 110 -2.70 13.82 -36.61
N GLU A 111 -1.66 14.63 -36.56
CA GLU A 111 -1.04 15.05 -35.28
C GLU A 111 -2.02 15.82 -34.39
N TYR A 112 -2.84 16.69 -35.01
CA TYR A 112 -3.92 17.38 -34.32
C TYR A 112 -4.99 16.39 -33.79
N GLY A 113 -5.39 15.41 -34.60
CA GLY A 113 -6.34 14.37 -34.17
C GLY A 113 -5.80 13.54 -33.00
N LEU A 114 -4.51 13.15 -33.02
CA LEU A 114 -3.86 12.43 -31.95
C LEU A 114 -3.80 13.26 -30.65
N SER A 115 -3.49 14.55 -30.75
CA SER A 115 -3.47 15.44 -29.58
C SER A 115 -4.87 15.63 -28.96
N MET A 116 -5.91 15.66 -29.78
CA MET A 116 -7.30 15.68 -29.28
C MET A 116 -7.68 14.39 -28.56
N MET A 117 -7.22 13.23 -29.05
CA MET A 117 -7.40 11.93 -28.38
C MET A 117 -6.68 11.90 -27.03
N GLU A 118 -5.43 12.39 -26.96
CA GLU A 118 -4.68 12.50 -25.70
C GLU A 118 -5.44 13.33 -24.66
N ALA A 119 -5.94 14.49 -25.06
CA ALA A 119 -6.70 15.36 -24.16
C ALA A 119 -8.02 14.71 -23.71
N ALA A 120 -8.70 13.99 -24.61
CA ALA A 120 -9.91 13.25 -24.27
C ALA A 120 -9.64 12.12 -23.27
N MET A 121 -8.54 11.37 -23.45
CA MET A 121 -8.11 10.32 -22.54
C MET A 121 -7.80 10.86 -21.14
N VAL A 122 -7.06 11.98 -21.04
CA VAL A 122 -6.77 12.62 -19.75
C VAL A 122 -8.06 13.04 -19.04
N LYS A 123 -9.01 13.67 -19.76
CA LYS A 123 -10.31 14.03 -19.21
C LYS A 123 -11.12 12.82 -18.74
N TYR A 124 -11.09 11.72 -19.50
CA TYR A 124 -11.73 10.47 -19.12
C TYR A 124 -11.14 9.92 -17.80
N MET A 125 -9.81 9.92 -17.68
CA MET A 125 -9.11 9.48 -16.46
C MET A 125 -9.48 10.35 -15.24
N GLU A 126 -9.59 11.66 -15.42
CA GLU A 126 -9.98 12.58 -14.37
C GLU A 126 -11.45 12.41 -13.95
N HIS A 127 -12.34 12.26 -14.95
CA HIS A 127 -13.77 12.05 -14.72
C HIS A 127 -14.07 10.74 -13.96
N ASN A 128 -13.37 9.68 -14.27
CA ASN A 128 -13.53 8.38 -13.60
C ASN A 128 -12.75 8.24 -12.28
N GLY A 129 -12.16 9.30 -11.78
CA GLY A 129 -11.50 9.29 -10.48
C GLY A 129 -10.29 8.35 -10.39
N LEU A 130 -9.53 8.16 -11.48
CA LEU A 130 -8.39 7.24 -11.53
C LEU A 130 -7.24 7.68 -10.60
N ARG A 131 -7.08 8.98 -10.36
CA ARG A 131 -6.02 9.51 -9.47
C ARG A 131 -6.09 9.01 -8.03
N PRO A 132 -7.24 9.04 -7.33
CA PRO A 132 -7.35 8.50 -5.98
C PRO A 132 -6.96 7.02 -5.91
N THR A 133 -7.45 6.21 -6.84
CA THR A 133 -7.12 4.78 -6.89
C THR A 133 -5.64 4.53 -7.16
N LEU A 134 -5.02 5.31 -8.05
CA LEU A 134 -3.56 5.24 -8.30
C LEU A 134 -2.76 5.72 -7.08
N PHE A 135 -3.25 6.70 -6.32
CA PHE A 135 -2.62 7.11 -5.08
C PHE A 135 -2.61 6.00 -4.03
N GLU A 136 -3.73 5.28 -3.89
CA GLU A 136 -3.81 4.09 -3.04
C GLU A 136 -2.87 2.98 -3.54
N CYS A 137 -2.84 2.73 -4.85
CA CYS A 137 -1.92 1.77 -5.45
C CYS A 137 -0.46 2.11 -5.14
N ILE A 138 -0.05 3.37 -5.28
CA ILE A 138 1.32 3.81 -4.96
C ILE A 138 1.64 3.58 -3.48
N LYS A 139 0.71 3.86 -2.57
CA LYS A 139 0.89 3.55 -1.14
C LYS A 139 1.09 2.05 -0.90
N GLN A 140 0.28 1.21 -1.56
CA GLN A 140 0.44 -0.25 -1.48
C GLN A 140 1.80 -0.70 -2.03
N LEU A 141 2.26 -0.12 -3.14
CA LEU A 141 3.58 -0.41 -3.70
C LEU A 141 4.71 -0.01 -2.76
N ILE A 142 4.60 1.13 -2.07
CA ILE A 142 5.62 1.58 -1.11
C ILE A 142 5.68 0.65 0.11
N ILE A 143 4.53 0.15 0.63
CA ILE A 143 4.45 -0.70 1.83
C ILE A 143 4.68 -2.17 1.51
N ALA A 144 3.94 -2.72 0.52
CA ALA A 144 3.91 -4.14 0.22
C ALA A 144 4.77 -4.53 -0.98
N GLY A 145 5.26 -3.55 -1.76
CA GLY A 145 6.02 -3.79 -2.98
C GLY A 145 5.19 -4.33 -4.15
N ASN A 146 3.90 -4.59 -3.95
CA ASN A 146 3.03 -5.23 -4.91
C ASN A 146 1.62 -4.67 -4.83
N ALA A 147 0.99 -4.50 -5.99
CA ALA A 147 -0.41 -4.15 -6.13
C ALA A 147 -0.97 -4.74 -7.43
N LEU A 148 -2.25 -5.03 -7.47
CA LEU A 148 -2.93 -5.44 -8.69
C LEU A 148 -3.95 -4.36 -9.05
N LEU A 149 -3.83 -3.82 -10.25
CA LEU A 149 -4.79 -2.89 -10.81
C LEU A 149 -5.75 -3.65 -11.72
N PHE A 150 -7.02 -3.37 -11.58
CA PHE A 150 -8.07 -3.81 -12.49
C PHE A 150 -8.69 -2.60 -13.15
N LEU A 151 -8.61 -2.56 -14.49
CA LEU A 151 -9.20 -1.54 -15.34
C LEU A 151 -10.32 -2.18 -16.14
N PRO A 152 -11.60 -2.04 -15.74
CA PRO A 152 -12.69 -2.68 -16.46
C PRO A 152 -12.76 -2.17 -17.91
N PRO A 153 -13.03 -3.07 -18.88
CA PRO A 153 -13.01 -2.71 -20.29
C PRO A 153 -14.19 -1.83 -20.75
N LEU A 154 -15.25 -1.78 -19.97
CA LEU A 154 -16.43 -0.97 -20.21
C LEU A 154 -16.54 0.16 -19.17
N GLU A 155 -17.71 0.51 -18.72
CA GLU A 155 -17.90 1.57 -17.75
C GLU A 155 -17.49 1.12 -16.35
N GLY A 156 -16.77 1.97 -15.61
CA GLY A 156 -16.37 1.74 -14.23
C GLY A 156 -15.05 2.41 -13.88
N GLY A 157 -14.86 2.65 -12.60
CA GLY A 157 -13.59 3.15 -12.06
C GLY A 157 -12.55 2.02 -11.94
N MET A 158 -11.28 2.39 -11.95
CA MET A 158 -10.19 1.47 -11.68
C MET A 158 -10.25 0.97 -10.23
N LYS A 159 -9.95 -0.31 -10.01
CA LYS A 159 -9.84 -0.91 -8.69
C LYS A 159 -8.39 -1.32 -8.39
N CYS A 160 -7.94 -1.03 -7.18
CA CYS A 160 -6.65 -1.49 -6.66
C CYS A 160 -6.89 -2.63 -5.66
N TYR A 161 -6.23 -3.76 -5.89
CA TYR A 161 -6.21 -4.88 -4.97
C TYR A 161 -4.92 -4.88 -4.17
N THR A 162 -5.03 -5.05 -2.88
CA THR A 162 -3.89 -5.25 -1.98
C THR A 162 -3.29 -6.64 -2.19
N LEU A 163 -2.02 -6.82 -1.85
CA LEU A 163 -1.30 -8.10 -2.02
C LEU A 163 -2.02 -9.28 -1.36
N ARG A 164 -2.82 -9.04 -0.33
CA ARG A 164 -3.61 -10.08 0.35
C ARG A 164 -4.71 -10.68 -0.52
N ASN A 165 -5.22 -9.90 -1.46
CA ASN A 165 -6.40 -10.24 -2.24
C ASN A 165 -6.09 -10.72 -3.67
N PHE A 166 -4.82 -10.96 -3.99
CA PHE A 166 -4.46 -11.55 -5.27
C PHE A 166 -3.22 -12.43 -5.17
N VAL A 167 -3.08 -13.30 -6.12
CA VAL A 167 -1.87 -14.09 -6.37
C VAL A 167 -1.48 -13.97 -7.84
N VAL A 168 -0.19 -14.08 -8.12
CA VAL A 168 0.36 -13.99 -9.47
C VAL A 168 1.46 -15.02 -9.67
N GLU A 169 1.46 -15.67 -10.81
CA GLU A 169 2.54 -16.54 -11.25
C GLU A 169 3.25 -15.89 -12.45
N ARG A 170 4.57 -15.96 -12.46
CA ARG A 170 5.40 -15.37 -13.50
C ARG A 170 6.42 -16.39 -14.01
N ASP A 171 6.84 -16.19 -15.25
CA ASP A 171 7.96 -16.92 -15.81
C ASP A 171 9.32 -16.42 -15.28
N ALA A 172 10.40 -17.08 -15.64
CA ALA A 172 11.76 -16.73 -15.22
C ALA A 172 12.20 -15.32 -15.68
N ILE A 173 11.62 -14.78 -16.75
CA ILE A 173 11.90 -13.44 -17.27
C ILE A 173 11.08 -12.39 -16.51
N GLY A 174 9.98 -12.84 -15.90
CA GLY A 174 9.07 -12.01 -15.11
C GLY A 174 7.77 -11.64 -15.84
N ASN A 175 7.48 -12.28 -16.99
CA ASN A 175 6.18 -12.14 -17.63
C ASN A 175 5.11 -12.84 -16.82
N VAL A 176 3.91 -12.28 -16.82
CA VAL A 176 2.77 -12.84 -16.10
C VAL A 176 2.23 -14.03 -16.88
N LEU A 177 2.01 -15.15 -16.18
CA LEU A 177 1.41 -16.36 -16.73
C LEU A 177 -0.06 -16.46 -16.29
N GLN A 178 -0.33 -16.25 -15.02
CA GLN A 178 -1.68 -16.25 -14.47
C GLN A 178 -1.81 -15.36 -13.25
N ILE A 179 -3.04 -14.91 -13.01
CA ILE A 179 -3.44 -14.04 -11.91
C ILE A 179 -4.73 -14.60 -11.33
N VAL A 180 -4.84 -14.68 -10.02
CA VAL A 180 -6.13 -14.93 -9.37
C VAL A 180 -6.40 -13.81 -8.37
N ALA A 181 -7.49 -13.08 -8.55
CA ALA A 181 -7.97 -12.06 -7.63
C ALA A 181 -9.11 -12.64 -6.78
N ARG A 182 -9.12 -12.30 -5.48
CA ARG A 182 -10.17 -12.67 -4.54
C ARG A 182 -10.96 -11.44 -4.14
N ASP A 183 -12.27 -11.49 -4.36
CA ASP A 183 -13.24 -10.52 -3.87
C ASP A 183 -14.08 -11.13 -2.76
N THR A 184 -14.10 -10.50 -1.59
CA THR A 184 -14.93 -10.92 -0.46
C THR A 184 -16.16 -10.03 -0.41
N LEU A 185 -17.31 -10.58 -0.73
CA LEU A 185 -18.59 -9.86 -0.78
C LEU A 185 -19.57 -10.42 0.26
N ALA A 186 -20.40 -9.54 0.82
CA ALA A 186 -21.53 -9.97 1.65
C ALA A 186 -22.63 -10.58 0.76
N GLN A 187 -23.26 -11.68 1.19
CA GLN A 187 -24.31 -12.36 0.40
C GLN A 187 -25.44 -11.41 -0.02
N GLY A 188 -25.74 -10.39 0.80
CA GLY A 188 -26.78 -9.40 0.47
C GLY A 188 -26.45 -8.48 -0.72
N THR A 189 -25.20 -8.43 -1.18
CA THR A 189 -24.76 -7.63 -2.33
C THR A 189 -24.56 -8.46 -3.61
N ILE A 190 -24.68 -9.77 -3.50
CA ILE A 190 -24.45 -10.71 -4.61
C ILE A 190 -25.73 -10.83 -5.45
N PRO A 191 -25.65 -10.81 -6.80
CA PRO A 191 -26.80 -11.04 -7.66
C PRO A 191 -27.48 -12.38 -7.39
N PRO A 192 -28.84 -12.49 -7.51
CA PRO A 192 -29.56 -13.71 -7.23
C PRO A 192 -29.12 -14.93 -8.06
N SER A 193 -28.63 -14.70 -9.27
CA SER A 193 -28.08 -15.74 -10.15
C SER A 193 -26.85 -16.44 -9.55
N ILE A 194 -26.03 -15.73 -8.82
CA ILE A 194 -24.84 -16.27 -8.15
C ILE A 194 -25.21 -16.90 -6.81
N LEU A 195 -26.20 -16.32 -6.10
CA LEU A 195 -26.72 -16.88 -4.84
C LEU A 195 -27.28 -18.30 -5.01
N SER A 196 -27.88 -18.59 -6.14
CA SER A 196 -28.38 -19.95 -6.44
C SER A 196 -27.29 -21.02 -6.51
N LEU A 197 -26.06 -20.62 -6.90
CA LEU A 197 -24.89 -21.51 -6.95
C LEU A 197 -24.31 -21.81 -5.56
N LEU A 198 -24.63 -20.98 -4.56
CA LEU A 198 -24.19 -21.18 -3.18
C LEU A 198 -25.02 -22.25 -2.42
N GLY A 199 -25.98 -22.90 -3.06
CA GLY A 199 -26.82 -23.91 -2.45
C GLY A 199 -27.90 -23.36 -1.50
N ASN A 200 -28.03 -22.05 -1.39
CA ASN A 200 -29.00 -21.37 -0.51
C ASN A 200 -30.32 -21.06 -1.21
N ALA A 201 -30.69 -21.84 -2.24
CA ALA A 201 -31.95 -21.68 -2.94
C ALA A 201 -33.10 -22.11 -1.98
N GLY A 202 -33.66 -21.11 -1.27
CA GLY A 202 -34.85 -21.33 -0.41
C GLY A 202 -34.64 -21.16 1.10
N ASN A 203 -33.41 -21.01 1.59
CA ASN A 203 -33.16 -20.70 2.99
C ASN A 203 -33.02 -19.16 3.18
N GLU A 204 -33.30 -18.68 4.39
CA GLU A 204 -33.04 -17.28 4.75
C GLU A 204 -31.55 -16.96 4.51
N VAL A 205 -31.32 -16.13 3.50
CA VAL A 205 -29.96 -15.68 3.16
C VAL A 205 -29.43 -14.85 4.32
N ASN A 206 -28.37 -15.32 4.99
CA ASN A 206 -27.70 -14.52 5.99
C ASN A 206 -26.95 -13.39 5.28
N ARG A 207 -27.58 -12.22 5.16
CA ARG A 207 -27.09 -11.07 4.39
C ARG A 207 -25.70 -10.59 4.82
N SER A 208 -25.30 -10.92 6.05
CA SER A 208 -23.99 -10.50 6.62
C SER A 208 -22.87 -11.51 6.35
N GLU A 209 -23.20 -12.72 5.92
CA GLU A 209 -22.22 -13.75 5.63
C GLU A 209 -21.37 -13.36 4.42
N LYS A 210 -20.06 -13.49 4.56
CA LYS A 210 -19.10 -13.13 3.53
C LYS A 210 -18.78 -14.34 2.65
N VAL A 211 -18.78 -14.13 1.35
CA VAL A 211 -18.43 -15.13 0.34
C VAL A 211 -17.26 -14.63 -0.48
N ASN A 212 -16.32 -15.52 -0.77
CA ASN A 212 -15.19 -15.25 -1.62
C ASN A 212 -15.50 -15.62 -3.07
N ILE A 213 -15.35 -14.67 -3.97
CA ILE A 213 -15.41 -14.88 -5.41
C ILE A 213 -13.99 -14.77 -5.94
N TYR A 214 -13.57 -15.78 -6.69
CA TYR A 214 -12.24 -15.83 -7.30
C TYR A 214 -12.35 -15.52 -8.79
N THR A 215 -11.58 -14.53 -9.26
CA THR A 215 -11.44 -14.23 -10.69
C THR A 215 -10.09 -14.74 -11.14
N HIS A 216 -10.08 -15.79 -11.98
CA HIS A 216 -8.87 -16.37 -12.54
C HIS A 216 -8.66 -15.84 -13.96
N THR A 217 -7.49 -15.31 -14.24
CA THR A 217 -7.08 -14.84 -15.56
C THR A 217 -5.74 -15.48 -15.91
N TYR A 218 -5.66 -16.18 -17.02
CA TYR A 218 -4.47 -16.92 -17.44
C TYR A 218 -4.19 -16.72 -18.94
N LEU A 219 -2.90 -16.86 -19.27
CA LEU A 219 -2.40 -16.64 -20.63
C LEU A 219 -2.49 -17.96 -21.43
N VAL A 220 -3.27 -17.93 -22.48
CA VAL A 220 -3.29 -18.98 -23.51
C VAL A 220 -2.32 -18.61 -24.60
N ARG A 221 -1.24 -19.39 -24.75
CA ARG A 221 -0.19 -19.11 -25.74
C ARG A 221 -0.64 -19.58 -27.12
N GLY A 222 -0.63 -18.67 -28.09
CA GLY A 222 -0.74 -18.97 -29.50
C GLY A 222 0.62 -19.25 -30.14
N ASP A 223 0.63 -19.51 -31.44
CA ASP A 223 1.87 -19.73 -32.21
C ASP A 223 2.77 -18.49 -32.25
N THR A 224 2.17 -17.30 -32.10
CA THR A 224 2.85 -16.01 -32.00
C THR A 224 2.40 -15.26 -30.76
N LEU A 225 3.19 -14.28 -30.30
CA LEU A 225 2.78 -13.40 -29.19
C LEU A 225 1.48 -12.67 -29.48
N GLU A 226 1.28 -12.23 -30.71
CA GLU A 226 0.04 -11.54 -31.14
C GLU A 226 -1.16 -12.50 -31.20
N GLY A 227 -0.93 -13.79 -31.45
CA GLY A 227 -1.95 -14.84 -31.43
C GLY A 227 -2.27 -15.37 -30.01
N SER A 228 -1.55 -14.94 -29.00
CA SER A 228 -1.83 -15.30 -27.62
C SER A 228 -3.00 -14.50 -27.05
N THR A 229 -3.81 -15.12 -26.20
CA THR A 229 -5.00 -14.50 -25.60
C THR A 229 -4.99 -14.70 -24.08
N TRP A 230 -5.62 -13.78 -23.38
CA TRP A 230 -5.93 -13.93 -21.98
C TRP A 230 -7.35 -14.45 -21.84
N GLU A 231 -7.52 -15.51 -21.09
CA GLU A 231 -8.83 -16.02 -20.71
C GLU A 231 -9.07 -15.74 -19.23
N SER A 232 -10.31 -15.36 -18.91
CA SER A 232 -10.71 -15.00 -17.55
C SER A 232 -12.08 -15.61 -17.25
N TYR A 233 -12.25 -16.14 -16.02
CA TYR A 233 -13.53 -16.61 -15.51
C TYR A 233 -13.63 -16.36 -14.01
N GLN A 234 -14.85 -16.39 -13.50
CA GLN A 234 -15.12 -16.24 -12.07
C GLN A 234 -15.63 -17.56 -11.49
N GLU A 235 -15.23 -17.84 -10.25
CA GLU A 235 -15.57 -19.03 -9.52
C GLU A 235 -16.03 -18.70 -8.10
N VAL A 236 -17.05 -19.41 -7.63
CA VAL A 236 -17.54 -19.35 -6.25
C VAL A 236 -17.78 -20.79 -5.77
N ASN A 237 -17.27 -21.16 -4.61
CA ASN A 237 -17.41 -22.52 -4.04
C ASN A 237 -17.08 -23.64 -5.06
N ASN A 238 -15.96 -23.54 -5.76
CA ASN A 238 -15.52 -24.47 -6.81
C ASN A 238 -16.50 -24.63 -7.99
N THR A 239 -17.40 -23.65 -8.19
CA THR A 239 -18.35 -23.65 -9.30
C THR A 239 -18.12 -22.40 -10.16
N ILE A 240 -17.91 -22.58 -11.46
CA ILE A 240 -17.75 -21.46 -12.40
C ILE A 240 -19.10 -20.73 -12.52
N ILE A 241 -19.03 -19.41 -12.46
CA ILE A 241 -20.20 -18.55 -12.61
C ILE A 241 -20.57 -18.48 -14.10
N PRO A 242 -21.74 -18.93 -14.53
CA PRO A 242 -22.15 -18.92 -15.92
C PRO A 242 -22.13 -17.48 -16.51
N GLY A 243 -21.53 -17.31 -17.68
CA GLY A 243 -21.44 -16.02 -18.35
C GLY A 243 -20.35 -15.07 -17.80
N SER A 244 -19.49 -15.54 -16.90
CA SER A 244 -18.34 -14.78 -16.41
C SER A 244 -17.09 -14.92 -17.31
N GLU A 245 -17.13 -15.83 -18.26
CA GLU A 245 -16.02 -16.11 -19.15
C GLU A 245 -15.77 -14.94 -20.10
N GLN A 246 -14.50 -14.50 -20.18
CA GLN A 246 -14.08 -13.38 -21.03
C GLN A 246 -12.72 -13.70 -21.65
N THR A 247 -12.54 -13.25 -22.88
CA THR A 247 -11.28 -13.39 -23.61
C THR A 247 -10.77 -12.03 -24.01
N TYR A 248 -9.47 -11.76 -23.77
CA TYR A 248 -8.81 -10.52 -24.12
C TYR A 248 -7.60 -10.78 -25.01
N PRO A 249 -7.32 -9.92 -26.01
CA PRO A 249 -6.06 -9.96 -26.74
C PRO A 249 -4.86 -9.80 -25.80
N TYR A 250 -3.71 -10.35 -26.15
CA TYR A 250 -2.48 -10.33 -25.33
C TYR A 250 -2.15 -8.96 -24.73
N GLY A 251 -2.21 -7.88 -25.56
CA GLY A 251 -1.88 -6.52 -25.11
C GLY A 251 -3.02 -5.75 -24.43
N LYS A 252 -4.21 -6.37 -24.22
CA LYS A 252 -5.42 -5.68 -23.70
C LYS A 252 -5.97 -6.33 -22.43
N CYS A 253 -5.13 -7.02 -21.66
CA CYS A 253 -5.55 -7.58 -20.37
C CYS A 253 -5.88 -6.46 -19.38
N PRO A 254 -7.09 -6.46 -18.77
CA PRO A 254 -7.49 -5.44 -17.80
C PRO A 254 -6.82 -5.59 -16.43
N TRP A 255 -6.14 -6.71 -16.19
CA TRP A 255 -5.47 -7.03 -14.95
C TRP A 255 -3.99 -6.71 -15.04
N ILE A 256 -3.51 -5.75 -14.26
CA ILE A 256 -2.15 -5.22 -14.33
C ILE A 256 -1.47 -5.42 -12.98
N PRO A 257 -0.71 -6.51 -12.77
CA PRO A 257 0.05 -6.74 -11.54
C PRO A 257 1.35 -5.93 -11.57
N VAL A 258 1.44 -4.93 -10.68
CA VAL A 258 2.54 -3.99 -10.58
C VAL A 258 3.47 -4.39 -9.42
N ARG A 259 4.79 -4.27 -9.66
CA ARG A 259 5.85 -4.47 -8.65
C ARG A 259 6.63 -3.18 -8.47
N PHE A 260 6.99 -2.85 -7.23
CA PHE A 260 7.82 -1.67 -6.96
C PHE A 260 9.28 -1.93 -7.36
N THR A 261 9.92 -2.92 -6.74
CA THR A 261 11.26 -3.35 -7.10
C THR A 261 11.24 -4.80 -7.57
N LYS A 262 11.68 -5.04 -8.82
CA LYS A 262 11.80 -6.39 -9.36
C LYS A 262 13.07 -7.05 -8.80
N LYS A 263 12.95 -8.30 -8.36
CA LYS A 263 14.07 -9.18 -8.09
C LYS A 263 13.97 -10.42 -8.99
N ASP A 264 15.09 -10.82 -9.57
CA ASP A 264 15.11 -11.95 -10.49
C ASP A 264 14.74 -13.26 -9.78
N GLY A 265 13.92 -14.06 -10.46
CA GLY A 265 13.43 -15.33 -9.94
C GLY A 265 12.28 -15.19 -8.92
N GLU A 266 11.85 -13.98 -8.52
CA GLU A 266 10.72 -13.78 -7.63
C GLU A 266 9.47 -13.36 -8.43
N SER A 267 8.31 -13.95 -8.12
CA SER A 267 7.01 -13.55 -8.70
C SER A 267 6.53 -12.21 -8.16
N TYR A 268 6.92 -11.87 -6.94
CA TYR A 268 6.54 -10.66 -6.23
C TYR A 268 7.71 -9.67 -6.12
N GLY A 269 7.38 -8.38 -6.00
CA GLY A 269 8.36 -7.31 -5.82
C GLY A 269 8.67 -7.03 -4.35
N ARG A 270 9.75 -6.27 -4.12
CA ARG A 270 10.15 -5.77 -2.80
C ARG A 270 9.62 -4.37 -2.58
N SER A 271 9.34 -4.04 -1.32
CA SER A 271 8.81 -2.74 -0.94
C SER A 271 9.92 -1.71 -0.69
N PHE A 272 9.59 -0.43 -0.84
CA PHE A 272 10.51 0.65 -0.49
C PHE A 272 10.77 0.73 1.02
N VAL A 273 9.73 0.51 1.84
CA VAL A 273 9.84 0.58 3.30
C VAL A 273 10.76 -0.50 3.85
N GLU A 274 10.84 -1.66 3.19
CA GLU A 274 11.68 -2.79 3.60
C GLU A 274 13.16 -2.39 3.72
N ASP A 275 13.64 -1.51 2.83
CA ASP A 275 15.03 -1.05 2.82
C ASP A 275 15.37 -0.17 4.05
N TYR A 276 14.38 0.51 4.62
CA TYR A 276 14.54 1.42 5.77
C TYR A 276 13.87 0.92 7.05
N LEU A 277 13.39 -0.32 7.05
CA LEU A 277 12.65 -0.89 8.17
C LEU A 277 13.49 -0.94 9.46
N GLY A 278 14.80 -1.19 9.34
CA GLY A 278 15.71 -1.19 10.49
C GLY A 278 15.76 0.16 11.21
N ASP A 279 15.83 1.26 10.46
CA ASP A 279 15.83 2.61 11.01
C ASP A 279 14.46 2.96 11.64
N LEU A 280 13.35 2.54 11.02
CA LEU A 280 12.00 2.74 11.55
C LEU A 280 11.81 2.01 12.90
N ILE A 281 12.25 0.75 12.99
CA ILE A 281 12.19 -0.04 14.23
C ILE A 281 13.06 0.59 15.31
N SER A 282 14.28 0.99 14.97
CA SER A 282 15.21 1.62 15.91
C SER A 282 14.65 2.93 16.45
N LEU A 283 14.08 3.75 15.58
CA LEU A 283 13.47 5.02 15.98
C LEU A 283 12.25 4.82 16.89
N GLU A 284 11.41 3.83 16.60
CA GLU A 284 10.25 3.51 17.42
C GLU A 284 10.66 3.05 18.82
N ASN A 285 11.63 2.15 18.91
CA ASN A 285 12.14 1.68 20.20
C ASN A 285 12.77 2.80 21.02
N LEU A 286 13.55 3.69 20.38
CA LEU A 286 14.13 4.84 21.04
C LEU A 286 13.05 5.82 21.52
N GLN A 287 12.04 6.10 20.70
CA GLN A 287 10.95 7.00 21.07
C GLN A 287 10.15 6.45 22.26
N HIS A 288 9.89 5.14 22.28
CA HIS A 288 9.25 4.47 23.42
C HIS A 288 10.09 4.63 24.69
N ALA A 289 11.40 4.33 24.62
CA ALA A 289 12.32 4.45 25.75
C ALA A 289 12.44 5.89 26.26
N ILE A 290 12.48 6.88 25.35
CA ILE A 290 12.50 8.31 25.70
C ILE A 290 11.22 8.70 26.44
N ASN A 291 10.06 8.26 25.96
CA ASN A 291 8.77 8.55 26.60
C ASN A 291 8.71 7.94 28.00
N ASP A 292 9.10 6.67 28.17
CA ASP A 292 9.14 5.99 29.46
C ASP A 292 10.07 6.70 30.46
N MET A 293 11.26 7.07 29.96
CA MET A 293 12.25 7.79 30.79
C MET A 293 11.76 9.17 31.19
N ALA A 294 11.09 9.90 30.27
CA ALA A 294 10.47 11.18 30.56
C ALA A 294 9.38 11.05 31.64
N MET A 295 8.56 10.00 31.56
CA MET A 295 7.54 9.69 32.58
C MET A 295 8.15 9.37 33.95
N ILE A 296 9.29 8.65 33.98
CA ILE A 296 10.03 8.36 35.23
C ILE A 296 10.63 9.64 35.81
N CYS A 297 11.23 10.48 34.95
CA CYS A 297 11.82 11.76 35.38
C CYS A 297 10.76 12.76 35.90
N ALA A 298 9.54 12.69 35.39
CA ALA A 298 8.42 13.52 35.84
C ALA A 298 7.88 13.11 37.20
N LYS A 299 8.18 11.90 37.69
CA LYS A 299 7.78 11.43 39.02
C LYS A 299 8.78 11.98 40.07
N VAL A 300 8.32 12.90 40.90
CA VAL A 300 9.07 13.37 42.05
C VAL A 300 8.64 12.54 43.26
N LEU A 301 9.56 11.72 43.76
CA LEU A 301 9.37 10.95 45.01
C LEU A 301 10.16 11.61 46.14
N TYR A 302 9.50 11.80 47.28
CA TYR A 302 10.14 12.29 48.48
C TYR A 302 10.42 11.12 49.39
N LEU A 303 11.68 10.88 49.70
CA LEU A 303 12.11 9.94 50.72
C LEU A 303 12.10 10.66 52.06
N VAL A 304 11.45 10.04 53.04
CA VAL A 304 11.38 10.53 54.40
C VAL A 304 12.25 9.64 55.28
N SER A 305 13.16 10.24 56.02
CA SER A 305 14.01 9.51 56.95
C SER A 305 13.17 8.80 58.02
N PRO A 306 13.49 7.56 58.43
CA PRO A 306 12.82 6.88 59.53
C PRO A 306 12.88 7.65 60.86
N SER A 307 13.89 8.51 61.02
CA SER A 307 14.10 9.38 62.21
C SER A 307 13.55 10.81 61.97
N CYS A 308 12.66 11.01 61.03
CA CYS A 308 12.13 12.31 60.65
C CYS A 308 11.41 13.00 61.82
N GLN A 309 11.89 14.19 62.19
CA GLN A 309 11.25 15.07 63.17
C GLN A 309 10.42 16.18 62.51
N THR A 310 10.49 16.30 61.20
CA THR A 310 9.75 17.30 60.43
C THR A 310 8.30 16.88 60.29
N ASN A 311 7.38 17.80 60.55
CA ASN A 311 5.96 17.51 60.35
C ASN A 311 5.58 17.56 58.86
N ILE A 312 5.47 16.37 58.27
CA ILE A 312 5.19 16.19 56.84
C ILE A 312 3.86 16.84 56.42
N LYS A 313 2.81 16.74 57.29
CA LYS A 313 1.49 17.33 57.01
C LYS A 313 1.53 18.86 57.01
N ALA A 314 2.37 19.46 57.84
CA ALA A 314 2.56 20.90 57.87
C ALA A 314 3.31 21.37 56.61
N LEU A 315 4.32 20.62 56.19
CA LEU A 315 5.09 20.91 55.00
C LEU A 315 4.24 20.81 53.70
N THR A 316 3.40 19.77 53.62
CA THR A 316 2.54 19.55 52.42
C THR A 316 1.46 20.64 52.28
N LYS A 317 1.06 21.28 53.39
CA LYS A 317 0.06 22.34 53.38
C LYS A 317 0.67 23.75 53.40
N ALA A 318 2.00 23.85 53.48
CA ALA A 318 2.70 25.13 53.54
C ALA A 318 2.57 25.89 52.22
N GLU A 319 2.21 27.16 52.29
CA GLU A 319 2.20 28.08 51.16
C GLU A 319 3.62 28.53 50.81
N ASN A 320 3.79 29.08 49.62
CA ASN A 320 5.11 29.53 49.15
C ASN A 320 5.63 30.66 50.08
N GLY A 321 6.83 30.46 50.66
CA GLY A 321 7.42 31.37 51.66
C GLY A 321 7.07 31.11 53.12
N ALA A 322 6.33 30.04 53.44
CA ALA A 322 5.99 29.68 54.81
C ALA A 322 7.21 29.10 55.57
N PHE A 323 7.31 29.41 56.88
CA PHE A 323 8.34 28.85 57.77
C PHE A 323 7.84 27.56 58.42
N VAL A 324 8.49 26.44 58.08
CA VAL A 324 8.20 25.12 58.66
C VAL A 324 9.41 24.65 59.46
N ARG A 325 9.18 24.18 60.73
CA ARG A 325 10.24 23.59 61.55
C ARG A 325 10.57 22.19 60.99
N GLY A 326 11.88 21.93 60.75
CA GLY A 326 12.36 20.64 60.27
C GLY A 326 13.87 20.62 60.08
N ARG A 327 14.40 19.44 59.77
CA ARG A 327 15.79 19.25 59.36
C ARG A 327 15.83 19.12 57.85
N GLN A 328 16.86 19.68 57.25
CA GLN A 328 17.04 19.60 55.78
C GLN A 328 17.21 18.17 55.28
N ASP A 329 17.80 17.28 56.08
CA ASP A 329 18.08 15.89 55.73
C ASP A 329 16.90 14.94 56.00
N ASP A 330 15.80 15.42 56.58
CA ASP A 330 14.63 14.61 56.94
C ASP A 330 13.84 14.21 55.66
N ILE A 331 13.88 15.02 54.64
CA ILE A 331 13.16 14.79 53.38
C ILE A 331 14.10 15.05 52.20
N VAL A 332 14.35 14.00 51.46
CA VAL A 332 15.18 14.07 50.24
C VAL A 332 14.30 13.83 49.04
N ALA A 333 14.29 14.77 48.10
CA ALA A 333 13.65 14.56 46.79
C ALA A 333 14.50 13.57 45.99
N MET A 334 13.95 12.41 45.70
CA MET A 334 14.59 11.43 44.84
C MET A 334 14.41 11.88 43.38
N GLN A 335 15.42 12.56 42.85
CA GLN A 335 15.48 12.93 41.42
C GLN A 335 16.43 11.96 40.73
N THR A 336 15.97 11.42 39.61
CA THR A 336 16.81 10.57 38.77
C THR A 336 17.65 11.50 37.88
N ASN A 337 18.95 11.68 38.22
CA ASN A 337 19.87 12.52 37.43
C ASN A 337 20.31 11.83 36.13
N LYS A 338 19.34 11.58 35.21
CA LYS A 338 19.57 10.94 33.92
C LYS A 338 19.39 11.88 32.73
N GLN A 339 19.50 13.19 32.94
CA GLN A 339 19.32 14.17 31.88
C GLN A 339 20.34 14.02 30.74
N THR A 340 21.60 13.68 31.07
CA THR A 340 22.65 13.48 30.07
C THR A 340 22.37 12.26 29.19
N ASP A 341 21.89 11.17 29.77
CA ASP A 341 21.54 9.95 29.05
C ASP A 341 20.35 10.20 28.13
N LEU A 342 19.35 10.96 28.59
CA LEU A 342 18.20 11.36 27.79
C LEU A 342 18.59 12.22 26.60
N GLN A 343 19.51 13.18 26.78
CA GLN A 343 20.05 14.01 25.68
C GLN A 343 20.78 13.17 24.65
N GLY A 344 21.55 12.15 25.08
CA GLY A 344 22.19 11.18 24.20
C GLY A 344 21.18 10.42 23.33
N CYS A 345 20.13 9.89 23.96
CA CYS A 345 19.04 9.20 23.23
C CYS A 345 18.33 10.12 22.22
N TYR A 346 18.07 11.37 22.62
CA TYR A 346 17.50 12.39 21.73
C TYR A 346 18.39 12.68 20.49
N ALA A 347 19.69 12.83 20.69
CA ALA A 347 20.62 13.10 19.58
C ALA A 347 20.66 11.94 18.57
N VAL A 348 20.64 10.68 19.05
CA VAL A 348 20.59 9.49 18.20
C VAL A 348 19.24 9.44 17.45
N SER A 349 18.13 9.66 18.15
CA SER A 349 16.79 9.70 17.56
C SER A 349 16.69 10.73 16.44
N GLN A 350 17.18 11.95 16.66
CA GLN A 350 17.21 13.02 15.65
C GLN A 350 18.06 12.62 14.43
N GLY A 351 19.19 11.95 14.63
CA GLY A 351 20.04 11.46 13.53
C GLY A 351 19.32 10.44 12.66
N ILE A 352 18.57 9.51 13.26
CA ILE A 352 17.75 8.52 12.53
C ILE A 352 16.60 9.23 11.80
N GLU A 353 15.93 10.15 12.47
CA GLU A 353 14.83 10.92 11.90
C GLU A 353 15.26 11.74 10.68
N GLN A 354 16.45 12.35 10.71
CA GLN A 354 17.00 13.05 9.56
C GLN A 354 17.25 12.11 8.39
N ARG A 355 17.88 10.95 8.61
CA ARG A 355 18.11 9.96 7.53
C ARG A 355 16.79 9.53 6.90
N LEU A 356 15.80 9.16 7.70
CA LEU A 356 14.47 8.79 7.21
C LEU A 356 13.79 9.94 6.46
N SER A 357 13.93 11.18 6.94
CA SER A 357 13.41 12.37 6.28
C SER A 357 13.99 12.56 4.87
N TYR A 358 15.29 12.28 4.68
CA TYR A 358 15.90 12.30 3.36
C TYR A 358 15.34 11.17 2.46
N CYS A 359 15.28 9.95 2.97
CA CYS A 359 14.78 8.80 2.20
C CYS A 359 13.34 9.02 1.72
N PHE A 360 12.47 9.54 2.57
CA PHE A 360 11.07 9.85 2.23
C PHE A 360 10.88 11.23 1.57
N MET A 361 11.96 11.90 1.20
CA MET A 361 11.95 13.23 0.55
C MET A 361 11.19 14.33 1.32
N LEU A 362 11.08 14.22 2.65
CA LEU A 362 10.38 15.20 3.47
C LEU A 362 11.04 16.58 3.43
N ASN A 363 12.38 16.65 3.38
CA ASN A 363 13.13 17.90 3.46
C ASN A 363 13.08 18.74 2.16
N SER A 364 12.74 18.15 1.02
CA SER A 364 12.67 18.89 -0.26
C SER A 364 11.54 19.93 -0.33
N SER A 365 10.55 19.85 0.57
CA SER A 365 9.46 20.83 0.65
C SER A 365 9.84 22.08 1.46
N VAL A 366 10.72 21.93 2.45
CA VAL A 366 11.15 23.04 3.31
C VAL A 366 12.14 23.97 2.60
N GLN A 367 13.07 23.42 1.80
CA GLN A 367 14.03 24.23 1.04
C GLN A 367 13.36 25.13 0.01
N ARG A 368 12.28 24.71 -0.65
CA ARG A 368 11.54 25.55 -1.61
C ARG A 368 10.84 26.73 -0.96
N GLN A 369 10.44 26.64 0.30
CA GLN A 369 9.83 27.77 1.04
C GLN A 369 10.88 28.78 1.51
N ALA A 370 12.08 28.34 1.87
CA ALA A 370 13.15 29.23 2.29
C ALA A 370 13.72 30.10 1.14
N GLU A 371 13.74 29.58 -0.08
CA GLU A 371 14.16 30.34 -1.27
C GLU A 371 13.13 31.37 -1.77
N ARG A 372 11.86 31.25 -1.38
CA ARG A 372 10.80 32.20 -1.74
C ARG A 372 10.67 33.40 -0.79
N VAL A 373 11.42 33.44 0.29
CA VAL A 373 11.41 34.50 1.31
C VAL A 373 12.60 35.47 1.16
N LYS A 374 13.31 35.44 0.02
CA LYS A 374 14.31 36.45 -0.32
C LYS A 374 13.81 37.40 -1.39
#